data_80c84d899ab544ff2271cc4fd9923067
#
_entry.id   80c84d899ab544ff2271cc4fd9923067
#
_cell.length_a   1.000
_cell.length_b   1.000
_cell.length_c   1.000
_cell.angle_alpha   90.00
_cell.angle_beta   90.00
_cell.angle_gamma   90.00
#
_symmetry.space_group_name_H-M   'P 1'
#
loop_
_entity.id
_entity.type
_entity.pdbx_description
1 polymer ?
#
loop_
_entity_poly.entity_id
_entity_poly.type
_entity_poly.pdbx_seq_one_letter_code
_entity_poly.pdbx_strand_id
1 'polypeptide(L)'
;MTLFLFDIDGTLVRVNGRGREAVNEALSSHTDQPISLDGVPFSGRTDPAIIEAVLAHNDLPTTDAMIEAVITTYVDTMRGALRPADVEVLPGVSPLLPRLNDHPDAHLGLVTGNVEPIAYEKLGAQGLADYFPVGAFGSDHADRNRLPALATRRARNHAGRAFHSAEHTVIVGDTPHDIECARAAGARVVAVCTGRYSRDELSPHAPDLLLDTLPAPDAFLQRVLGL
;
A
#
# COMPACT_ATOMS: atom_id res chain seq x y z
N MET A 1 -16.43 -1.71 16.26
CA MET A 1 -16.11 -1.93 14.82
C MET A 1 -14.71 -1.38 14.56
N THR A 2 -13.85 -2.15 13.92
CA THR A 2 -12.45 -1.82 13.63
C THR A 2 -12.28 -1.63 12.12
N LEU A 3 -11.64 -0.55 11.72
CA LEU A 3 -11.21 -0.32 10.34
C LEU A 3 -9.81 -0.92 10.16
N PHE A 4 -9.69 -1.88 9.26
CA PHE A 4 -8.42 -2.44 8.83
C PHE A 4 -8.00 -1.77 7.53
N LEU A 5 -6.89 -1.05 7.54
CA LEU A 5 -6.28 -0.44 6.37
C LEU A 5 -5.03 -1.24 5.98
N PHE A 6 -5.08 -1.90 4.84
CA PHE A 6 -3.98 -2.72 4.35
C PHE A 6 -3.12 -1.93 3.34
N ASP A 7 -1.80 -2.06 3.46
CA ASP A 7 -0.92 -1.83 2.33
C ASP A 7 -1.00 -3.01 1.35
N ILE A 8 -0.44 -2.83 0.16
CA ILE A 8 -0.55 -3.80 -0.94
C ILE A 8 0.77 -4.55 -1.14
N ASP A 9 1.82 -3.84 -1.56
CA ASP A 9 3.09 -4.45 -1.96
C ASP A 9 3.89 -4.93 -0.76
N GLY A 10 4.16 -6.23 -0.66
CA GLY A 10 4.85 -6.82 0.50
C GLY A 10 3.93 -7.16 1.68
N THR A 11 2.66 -6.76 1.60
CA THR A 11 1.64 -7.04 2.64
C THR A 11 0.56 -7.99 2.13
N LEU A 12 -0.15 -7.63 1.07
CA LEU A 12 -1.19 -8.46 0.43
C LEU A 12 -0.65 -9.27 -0.73
N VAL A 13 0.14 -8.62 -1.57
CA VAL A 13 0.71 -9.23 -2.77
C VAL A 13 2.17 -8.81 -2.98
N ARG A 14 2.86 -9.60 -3.80
CA ARG A 14 4.17 -9.25 -4.36
C ARG A 14 4.09 -9.21 -5.86
N VAL A 15 4.60 -8.13 -6.46
CA VAL A 15 4.74 -7.99 -7.90
C VAL A 15 6.23 -8.04 -8.26
N ASN A 16 6.64 -9.06 -9.01
CA ASN A 16 8.05 -9.37 -9.25
C ASN A 16 8.69 -8.39 -10.27
N GLY A 17 9.19 -7.24 -9.79
CA GLY A 17 9.98 -6.30 -10.59
C GLY A 17 9.20 -5.39 -11.55
N ARG A 18 7.97 -5.78 -11.94
CA ARG A 18 7.18 -5.08 -12.99
C ARG A 18 6.89 -3.62 -12.68
N GLY A 19 6.64 -3.26 -11.40
CA GLY A 19 6.43 -1.88 -11.02
C GLY A 19 7.64 -0.98 -11.30
N ARG A 20 8.86 -1.48 -10.98
CA ARG A 20 10.10 -0.75 -11.22
C ARG A 20 10.40 -0.62 -12.73
N GLU A 21 10.18 -1.70 -13.49
CA GLU A 21 10.30 -1.69 -14.94
C GLU A 21 9.35 -0.68 -15.59
N ALA A 22 8.07 -0.69 -15.20
CA ALA A 22 7.07 0.22 -15.75
C ALA A 22 7.35 1.69 -15.41
N VAL A 23 7.87 1.99 -14.20
CA VAL A 23 8.33 3.34 -13.86
C VAL A 23 9.49 3.76 -14.77
N ASN A 24 10.45 2.87 -15.04
CA ASN A 24 11.57 3.16 -15.94
C ASN A 24 11.09 3.39 -17.38
N GLU A 25 10.19 2.55 -17.89
CA GLU A 25 9.60 2.70 -19.22
C GLU A 25 8.83 4.03 -19.35
N ALA A 26 8.01 4.35 -18.35
CA ALA A 26 7.24 5.59 -18.32
C ALA A 26 8.16 6.82 -18.35
N LEU A 27 9.18 6.87 -17.50
CA LEU A 27 10.15 7.95 -17.46
C LEU A 27 10.92 8.07 -18.78
N SER A 28 11.40 6.95 -19.32
CA SER A 28 12.14 6.91 -20.58
C SER A 28 11.33 7.41 -21.79
N SER A 29 10.00 7.35 -21.74
CA SER A 29 9.14 7.90 -22.80
C SER A 29 8.98 9.43 -22.74
N HIS A 30 9.39 10.06 -21.65
CA HIS A 30 9.31 11.51 -21.45
C HIS A 30 10.67 12.24 -21.55
N THR A 31 11.74 11.53 -21.90
CA THR A 31 13.08 12.10 -22.05
C THR A 31 13.91 11.32 -23.07
N ASP A 32 14.83 12.01 -23.74
CA ASP A 32 15.79 11.38 -24.67
C ASP A 32 17.06 10.88 -23.96
N GLN A 33 17.21 11.14 -22.66
CA GLN A 33 18.38 10.68 -21.91
C GLN A 33 18.12 9.33 -21.21
N PRO A 34 19.16 8.52 -20.99
CA PRO A 34 19.04 7.30 -20.20
C PRO A 34 18.60 7.61 -18.76
N ILE A 35 17.65 6.84 -18.24
CA ILE A 35 17.17 6.97 -16.86
C ILE A 35 17.89 5.95 -15.93
N SER A 36 18.44 6.46 -14.84
CA SER A 36 18.96 5.63 -13.75
C SER A 36 17.96 5.59 -12.59
N LEU A 37 17.66 4.38 -12.13
CA LEU A 37 16.88 4.13 -10.91
C LEU A 37 17.77 3.73 -9.74
N ASP A 38 19.09 3.71 -9.92
CA ASP A 38 20.03 3.22 -8.93
C ASP A 38 20.10 4.16 -7.71
N GLY A 39 20.03 3.56 -6.53
CA GLY A 39 20.04 4.31 -5.27
C GLY A 39 18.71 5.00 -4.91
N VAL A 40 17.71 5.01 -5.79
CA VAL A 40 16.39 5.57 -5.46
C VAL A 40 15.56 4.53 -4.68
N PRO A 41 15.11 4.85 -3.45
CA PRO A 41 14.27 3.96 -2.66
C PRO A 41 12.82 3.98 -3.16
N PHE A 42 12.24 2.78 -3.34
CA PHE A 42 10.85 2.59 -3.77
C PHE A 42 9.94 2.15 -2.60
N SER A 43 10.48 1.26 -1.75
CA SER A 43 9.70 0.57 -0.71
C SER A 43 9.03 1.55 0.27
N GLY A 44 7.72 1.40 0.45
CA GLY A 44 6.93 2.19 1.40
C GLY A 44 6.63 3.63 0.97
N ARG A 45 7.14 4.08 -0.18
CA ARG A 45 6.89 5.43 -0.70
C ARG A 45 5.68 5.46 -1.62
N THR A 46 5.15 6.66 -1.86
CA THR A 46 4.08 6.85 -2.85
C THR A 46 4.64 6.91 -4.27
N ASP A 47 3.88 6.41 -5.25
CA ASP A 47 4.31 6.46 -6.67
C ASP A 47 4.69 7.89 -7.13
N PRO A 48 3.93 8.95 -6.80
CA PRO A 48 4.35 10.33 -7.12
C PRO A 48 5.68 10.71 -6.48
N ALA A 49 5.92 10.34 -5.21
CA ALA A 49 7.18 10.65 -4.52
C ALA A 49 8.36 9.83 -5.06
N ILE A 50 8.11 8.62 -5.58
CA ILE A 50 9.12 7.81 -6.27
C ILE A 50 9.48 8.46 -7.60
N ILE A 51 8.49 8.84 -8.40
CA ILE A 51 8.68 9.48 -9.71
C ILE A 51 9.42 10.81 -9.55
N GLU A 52 9.02 11.65 -8.58
CA GLU A 52 9.71 12.89 -8.25
C GLU A 52 11.19 12.63 -7.90
N ALA A 53 11.45 11.64 -7.06
CA ALA A 53 12.82 11.30 -6.65
C ALA A 53 13.67 10.78 -7.82
N VAL A 54 13.08 9.99 -8.74
CA VAL A 54 13.79 9.53 -9.94
C VAL A 54 14.05 10.68 -10.90
N LEU A 55 13.09 11.57 -11.12
CA LEU A 55 13.29 12.79 -11.94
C LEU A 55 14.43 13.63 -11.37
N ALA A 56 14.42 13.93 -10.07
CA ALA A 56 15.49 14.68 -9.40
C ALA A 56 16.85 13.98 -9.49
N HIS A 57 16.90 12.65 -9.33
CA HIS A 57 18.12 11.86 -9.43
C HIS A 57 18.76 11.90 -10.82
N ASN A 58 17.96 12.13 -11.86
CA ASN A 58 18.41 12.22 -13.25
C ASN A 58 18.49 13.67 -13.79
N ASP A 59 18.51 14.67 -12.89
CA ASP A 59 18.55 16.11 -13.24
C ASP A 59 17.41 16.54 -14.19
N LEU A 60 16.23 15.88 -14.09
CA LEU A 60 15.04 16.20 -14.87
C LEU A 60 14.10 17.13 -14.09
N PRO A 61 13.24 17.92 -14.80
CA PRO A 61 12.26 18.77 -14.13
C PRO A 61 11.29 17.99 -13.24
N THR A 62 11.13 18.42 -11.97
CA THR A 62 10.21 17.84 -10.99
C THR A 62 8.92 18.66 -10.88
N THR A 63 8.39 19.12 -12.02
CA THR A 63 7.12 19.87 -12.04
C THR A 63 5.94 18.94 -11.89
N ASP A 64 4.84 19.44 -11.30
CA ASP A 64 3.58 18.67 -11.15
C ASP A 64 3.12 18.11 -12.51
N ALA A 65 3.22 18.90 -13.58
CA ALA A 65 2.84 18.48 -14.94
C ALA A 65 3.69 17.30 -15.44
N MET A 66 5.01 17.29 -15.17
CA MET A 66 5.88 16.19 -15.54
C MET A 66 5.55 14.93 -14.73
N ILE A 67 5.39 15.07 -13.43
CA ILE A 67 5.01 13.94 -12.53
C ILE A 67 3.68 13.33 -12.98
N GLU A 68 2.67 14.15 -13.27
CA GLU A 68 1.35 13.70 -13.74
C GLU A 68 1.43 13.00 -15.10
N ALA A 69 2.21 13.53 -16.05
CA ALA A 69 2.43 12.91 -17.35
C ALA A 69 3.09 11.53 -17.21
N VAL A 70 4.14 11.42 -16.38
CA VAL A 70 4.81 10.13 -16.11
C VAL A 70 3.88 9.16 -15.41
N ILE A 71 3.07 9.60 -14.43
CA ILE A 71 2.07 8.75 -13.76
C ILE A 71 1.06 8.20 -14.78
N THR A 72 0.58 9.03 -15.68
CA THR A 72 -0.37 8.60 -16.73
C THR A 72 0.23 7.48 -17.57
N THR A 73 1.45 7.66 -18.06
CA THR A 73 2.16 6.66 -18.86
C THR A 73 2.45 5.39 -18.03
N TYR A 74 2.84 5.54 -16.76
CA TYR A 74 3.05 4.41 -15.86
C TYR A 74 1.79 3.57 -15.67
N VAL A 75 0.63 4.20 -15.48
CA VAL A 75 -0.67 3.52 -15.36
C VAL A 75 -1.00 2.75 -16.64
N ASP A 76 -0.80 3.37 -17.81
CA ASP A 76 -1.08 2.72 -19.09
C ASP A 76 -0.13 1.54 -19.36
N THR A 77 1.14 1.69 -19.02
CA THR A 77 2.16 0.61 -19.11
C THR A 77 1.78 -0.58 -18.22
N MET A 78 1.39 -0.32 -16.99
CA MET A 78 1.02 -1.39 -16.04
C MET A 78 -0.24 -2.13 -16.46
N ARG A 79 -1.29 -1.43 -16.90
CA ARG A 79 -2.55 -2.05 -17.39
C ARG A 79 -2.32 -3.01 -18.57
N GLY A 80 -1.37 -2.71 -19.44
CA GLY A 80 -1.04 -3.58 -20.57
C GLY A 80 -0.11 -4.74 -20.24
N ALA A 81 0.63 -4.67 -19.14
CA ALA A 81 1.74 -5.56 -18.83
C ALA A 81 1.50 -6.50 -17.64
N LEU A 82 0.64 -6.13 -16.69
CA LEU A 82 0.43 -6.92 -15.48
C LEU A 82 -0.48 -8.12 -15.76
N ARG A 83 0.05 -9.32 -15.51
CA ARG A 83 -0.68 -10.59 -15.67
C ARG A 83 -0.87 -11.24 -14.29
N PRO A 84 -1.90 -12.10 -14.10
CA PRO A 84 -2.08 -12.83 -12.84
C PRO A 84 -0.83 -13.60 -12.38
N ALA A 85 -0.05 -14.14 -13.33
CA ALA A 85 1.18 -14.85 -13.01
C ALA A 85 2.33 -13.97 -12.49
N ASP A 86 2.24 -12.66 -12.68
CA ASP A 86 3.23 -11.67 -12.20
C ASP A 86 2.93 -11.22 -10.75
N VAL A 87 1.76 -11.61 -10.21
CA VAL A 87 1.27 -11.20 -8.89
C VAL A 87 1.14 -12.41 -7.99
N GLU A 88 1.95 -12.49 -6.95
CA GLU A 88 1.90 -13.51 -5.92
C GLU A 88 1.08 -13.04 -4.73
N VAL A 89 0.07 -13.80 -4.30
CA VAL A 89 -0.65 -13.54 -3.02
C VAL A 89 0.22 -14.00 -1.86
N LEU A 90 0.44 -13.13 -0.90
CA LEU A 90 1.34 -13.40 0.23
C LEU A 90 0.71 -14.36 1.27
N PRO A 91 1.55 -15.07 2.05
CA PRO A 91 1.07 -16.05 3.03
C PRO A 91 0.08 -15.45 4.03
N GLY A 92 -1.01 -16.17 4.28
CA GLY A 92 -2.05 -15.81 5.24
C GLY A 92 -3.15 -14.89 4.67
N VAL A 93 -2.94 -14.22 3.52
CA VAL A 93 -3.90 -13.28 2.93
C VAL A 93 -5.19 -13.97 2.51
N SER A 94 -5.09 -15.03 1.68
CA SER A 94 -6.27 -15.71 1.12
C SER A 94 -7.26 -16.24 2.17
N PRO A 95 -6.86 -16.83 3.29
CA PRO A 95 -7.81 -17.24 4.33
C PRO A 95 -8.27 -16.08 5.21
N LEU A 96 -7.46 -15.01 5.37
CA LEU A 96 -7.77 -13.90 6.29
C LEU A 96 -8.82 -12.95 5.72
N LEU A 97 -8.72 -12.55 4.46
CA LEU A 97 -9.61 -11.53 3.89
C LEU A 97 -11.09 -11.93 3.92
N PRO A 98 -11.51 -13.14 3.49
CA PRO A 98 -12.91 -13.57 3.61
C PRO A 98 -13.40 -13.54 5.06
N ARG A 99 -12.57 -13.99 6.00
CA ARG A 99 -12.94 -14.06 7.42
C ARG A 99 -13.11 -12.67 8.04
N LEU A 100 -12.28 -11.70 7.67
CA LEU A 100 -12.43 -10.30 8.08
C LEU A 100 -13.64 -9.64 7.40
N ASN A 101 -13.87 -9.90 6.11
CA ASN A 101 -14.99 -9.35 5.37
C ASN A 101 -16.34 -9.78 5.96
N ASP A 102 -16.45 -11.03 6.40
CA ASP A 102 -17.66 -11.59 7.02
C ASP A 102 -17.80 -11.22 8.50
N HIS A 103 -16.78 -10.58 9.10
CA HIS A 103 -16.82 -10.26 10.52
C HIS A 103 -17.60 -8.96 10.77
N PRO A 104 -18.64 -8.96 11.64
CA PRO A 104 -19.54 -7.82 11.83
C PRO A 104 -18.85 -6.58 12.39
N ASP A 105 -17.73 -6.75 13.07
CA ASP A 105 -16.95 -5.67 13.67
C ASP A 105 -15.69 -5.27 12.86
N ALA A 106 -15.51 -5.82 11.67
CA ALA A 106 -14.43 -5.43 10.77
C ALA A 106 -14.94 -4.64 9.57
N HIS A 107 -14.13 -3.70 9.09
CA HIS A 107 -14.29 -3.02 7.83
C HIS A 107 -12.95 -2.95 7.15
N LEU A 108 -12.89 -3.30 5.87
CA LEU A 108 -11.65 -3.37 5.12
C LEU A 108 -11.47 -2.14 4.22
N GLY A 109 -10.25 -1.65 4.14
CA GLY A 109 -9.85 -0.59 3.26
C GLY A 109 -8.37 -0.66 2.94
N LEU A 110 -7.91 0.23 2.07
CA LEU A 110 -6.52 0.34 1.63
C LEU A 110 -5.87 1.61 2.16
N VAL A 111 -4.57 1.50 2.46
CA VAL A 111 -3.66 2.63 2.60
C VAL A 111 -2.35 2.27 1.91
N THR A 112 -2.12 2.80 0.73
CA THR A 112 -1.00 2.39 -0.13
C THR A 112 -0.34 3.55 -0.84
N GLY A 113 0.96 3.41 -1.10
CA GLY A 113 1.71 4.35 -1.93
C GLY A 113 1.36 4.26 -3.42
N ASN A 114 0.73 3.18 -3.86
CA ASN A 114 0.30 3.05 -5.24
C ASN A 114 -0.72 4.13 -5.63
N VAL A 115 -0.68 4.59 -6.88
CA VAL A 115 -1.82 5.32 -7.44
C VAL A 115 -3.03 4.39 -7.56
N GLU A 116 -4.24 4.93 -7.38
CA GLU A 116 -5.46 4.13 -7.27
C GLU A 116 -5.67 3.11 -8.40
N PRO A 117 -5.49 3.45 -9.70
CA PRO A 117 -5.65 2.47 -10.78
C PRO A 117 -4.71 1.27 -10.65
N ILE A 118 -3.45 1.50 -10.23
CA ILE A 118 -2.46 0.43 -10.08
C ILE A 118 -2.74 -0.44 -8.85
N ALA A 119 -3.21 0.17 -7.77
CA ALA A 119 -3.64 -0.56 -6.57
C ALA A 119 -4.69 -1.61 -6.92
N TYR A 120 -5.75 -1.21 -7.62
CA TYR A 120 -6.83 -2.10 -8.02
C TYR A 120 -6.45 -3.07 -9.14
N GLU A 121 -5.54 -2.70 -10.06
CA GLU A 121 -5.02 -3.61 -11.07
C GLU A 121 -4.27 -4.79 -10.42
N LYS A 122 -3.37 -4.51 -9.45
CA LYS A 122 -2.63 -5.54 -8.70
C LYS A 122 -3.58 -6.48 -7.94
N LEU A 123 -4.55 -5.93 -7.22
CA LEU A 123 -5.50 -6.72 -6.45
C LEU A 123 -6.47 -7.49 -7.35
N GLY A 124 -6.93 -6.88 -8.43
CA GLY A 124 -7.84 -7.48 -9.41
C GLY A 124 -7.23 -8.70 -10.12
N ALA A 125 -5.91 -8.68 -10.38
CA ALA A 125 -5.18 -9.80 -10.96
C ALA A 125 -5.32 -11.09 -10.14
N GLN A 126 -5.60 -10.99 -8.83
CA GLN A 126 -5.77 -12.11 -7.90
C GLN A 126 -7.19 -12.21 -7.31
N GLY A 127 -8.15 -11.43 -7.82
CA GLY A 127 -9.53 -11.42 -7.33
C GLY A 127 -9.69 -10.87 -5.91
N LEU A 128 -8.76 -10.00 -5.47
CA LEU A 128 -8.78 -9.43 -4.12
C LEU A 128 -9.42 -8.04 -4.05
N ALA A 129 -9.69 -7.40 -5.18
CA ALA A 129 -10.15 -6.01 -5.25
C ALA A 129 -11.47 -5.77 -4.50
N ASP A 130 -12.42 -6.70 -4.59
CA ASP A 130 -13.76 -6.59 -4.02
C ASP A 130 -13.79 -6.57 -2.47
N TYR A 131 -12.72 -7.00 -1.82
CA TYR A 131 -12.59 -6.90 -0.36
C TYR A 131 -12.37 -5.46 0.13
N PHE A 132 -11.96 -4.55 -0.76
CA PHE A 132 -11.54 -3.21 -0.38
C PHE A 132 -12.39 -2.11 -1.05
N PRO A 133 -13.59 -1.84 -0.52
CA PRO A 133 -14.50 -0.87 -1.13
C PRO A 133 -14.04 0.58 -0.98
N VAL A 134 -13.03 0.82 -0.16
CA VAL A 134 -12.49 2.16 0.13
C VAL A 134 -10.98 2.11 0.30
N GLY A 135 -10.31 3.24 0.04
CA GLY A 135 -8.87 3.37 0.27
C GLY A 135 -8.40 4.82 0.22
N ALA A 136 -7.12 5.01 0.52
CA ALA A 136 -6.36 6.19 0.18
C ALA A 136 -5.04 5.77 -0.47
N PHE A 137 -4.67 6.50 -1.49
CA PHE A 137 -3.69 6.10 -2.50
C PHE A 137 -2.62 7.17 -2.68
N GLY A 138 -1.48 6.81 -3.24
CA GLY A 138 -0.45 7.77 -3.62
C GLY A 138 -0.96 8.88 -4.54
N SER A 139 -1.98 8.61 -5.37
CA SER A 139 -2.66 9.62 -6.18
C SER A 139 -3.45 10.66 -5.38
N ASP A 140 -3.77 10.39 -4.13
CA ASP A 140 -4.46 11.35 -3.26
C ASP A 140 -3.51 12.35 -2.60
N HIS A 141 -2.32 11.88 -2.22
CA HIS A 141 -1.29 12.73 -1.61
C HIS A 141 0.09 12.06 -1.68
N ALA A 142 1.12 12.85 -2.04
CA ALA A 142 2.50 12.37 -2.08
C ALA A 142 3.06 12.02 -0.68
N ASP A 143 2.63 12.75 0.37
CA ASP A 143 2.95 12.43 1.76
C ASP A 143 2.06 11.30 2.28
N ARG A 144 2.65 10.09 2.44
CA ARG A 144 1.97 8.88 2.93
C ARG A 144 1.30 9.09 4.29
N ASN A 145 1.84 9.95 5.15
CA ASN A 145 1.30 10.20 6.49
C ASN A 145 -0.11 10.81 6.48
N ARG A 146 -0.54 11.37 5.34
CA ARG A 146 -1.89 11.93 5.18
C ARG A 146 -2.93 10.92 4.72
N LEU A 147 -2.50 9.78 4.18
CA LEU A 147 -3.39 8.78 3.61
C LEU A 147 -4.32 8.11 4.64
N PRO A 148 -3.88 7.72 5.85
CA PRO A 148 -4.76 7.04 6.79
C PRO A 148 -5.98 7.88 7.21
N ALA A 149 -5.80 9.19 7.41
CA ALA A 149 -6.90 10.09 7.77
C ALA A 149 -7.93 10.19 6.62
N LEU A 150 -7.45 10.20 5.37
CA LEU A 150 -8.30 10.21 4.17
C LEU A 150 -9.06 8.89 4.02
N ALA A 151 -8.37 7.75 4.15
CA ALA A 151 -9.00 6.42 4.10
C ALA A 151 -10.08 6.27 5.18
N THR A 152 -9.79 6.70 6.41
CA THR A 152 -10.75 6.68 7.52
C THR A 152 -11.99 7.52 7.22
N ARG A 153 -11.82 8.72 6.64
CA ARG A 153 -12.95 9.58 6.22
C ARG A 153 -13.81 8.91 5.15
N ARG A 154 -13.17 8.30 4.14
CA ARG A 154 -13.88 7.55 3.07
C ARG A 154 -14.63 6.35 3.63
N ALA A 155 -14.01 5.59 4.55
CA ALA A 155 -14.63 4.46 5.21
C ALA A 155 -15.87 4.86 6.02
N ARG A 156 -15.82 5.98 6.75
CA ARG A 156 -17.00 6.54 7.47
C ARG A 156 -18.14 6.83 6.52
N ASN A 157 -17.87 7.47 5.40
CA ASN A 157 -18.88 7.83 4.41
C ASN A 157 -19.50 6.58 3.75
N HIS A 158 -18.67 5.58 3.44
CA HIS A 158 -19.11 4.34 2.82
C HIS A 158 -19.96 3.49 3.76
N ALA A 159 -19.53 3.29 5.00
CA ALA A 159 -20.21 2.44 5.96
C ALA A 159 -21.46 3.10 6.60
N GLY A 160 -21.68 4.40 6.41
CA GLY A 160 -22.75 5.15 7.06
C GLY A 160 -22.68 5.13 8.60
N ARG A 161 -21.49 4.83 9.15
CA ARG A 161 -21.23 4.64 10.58
C ARG A 161 -20.00 5.42 11.00
N ALA A 162 -19.98 5.91 12.25
CA ALA A 162 -18.81 6.53 12.83
C ALA A 162 -17.83 5.44 13.32
N PHE A 163 -16.64 5.37 12.74
CA PHE A 163 -15.49 4.75 13.41
C PHE A 163 -15.06 5.74 14.50
N HIS A 164 -15.22 5.36 15.76
CA HIS A 164 -15.30 6.32 16.87
C HIS A 164 -13.95 6.96 17.26
N SER A 165 -12.81 6.38 16.85
CA SER A 165 -11.49 6.96 17.11
C SER A 165 -10.41 6.34 16.20
N ALA A 166 -9.24 6.98 16.14
CA ALA A 166 -8.05 6.42 15.52
C ALA A 166 -7.64 5.08 16.16
N GLU A 167 -7.92 4.88 17.45
CA GLU A 167 -7.67 3.63 18.20
C GLU A 167 -8.44 2.43 17.63
N HIS A 168 -9.53 2.67 16.90
CA HIS A 168 -10.28 1.62 16.18
C HIS A 168 -9.82 1.45 14.71
N THR A 169 -8.72 2.08 14.35
CA THR A 169 -8.08 1.88 13.05
C THR A 169 -6.80 1.08 13.24
N VAL A 170 -6.64 0.04 12.45
CA VAL A 170 -5.46 -0.82 12.41
C VAL A 170 -4.86 -0.76 11.01
N ILE A 171 -3.62 -0.30 10.91
CA ILE A 171 -2.86 -0.35 9.65
C ILE A 171 -2.06 -1.64 9.63
N VAL A 172 -2.11 -2.35 8.51
CA VAL A 172 -1.33 -3.57 8.27
C VAL A 172 -0.38 -3.30 7.12
N GLY A 173 0.93 -3.39 7.37
CA GLY A 173 1.95 -3.08 6.38
C GLY A 173 3.28 -3.77 6.67
N ASP A 174 4.25 -3.67 5.75
CA ASP A 174 5.53 -4.37 5.81
C ASP A 174 6.74 -3.43 5.90
N THR A 175 6.52 -2.12 5.98
CA THR A 175 7.59 -1.12 5.94
C THR A 175 7.61 -0.19 7.16
N PRO A 176 8.76 0.44 7.46
CA PRO A 176 8.81 1.53 8.44
C PRO A 176 7.84 2.67 8.13
N HIS A 177 7.57 2.95 6.85
CA HIS A 177 6.61 4.00 6.45
C HIS A 177 5.16 3.66 6.82
N ASP A 178 4.79 2.37 6.89
CA ASP A 178 3.48 1.94 7.40
C ASP A 178 3.36 2.22 8.89
N ILE A 179 4.42 1.96 9.64
CA ILE A 179 4.47 2.23 11.06
C ILE A 179 4.41 3.75 11.32
N GLU A 180 5.17 4.53 10.56
CA GLU A 180 5.21 6.00 10.65
C GLU A 180 3.84 6.62 10.35
N CYS A 181 3.18 6.22 9.25
CA CYS A 181 1.88 6.76 8.89
C CYS A 181 0.76 6.34 9.86
N ALA A 182 0.85 5.14 10.45
CA ALA A 182 -0.04 4.72 11.52
C ALA A 182 0.13 5.60 12.77
N ARG A 183 1.36 5.85 13.19
CA ARG A 183 1.67 6.74 14.32
C ARG A 183 1.19 8.18 14.07
N ALA A 184 1.42 8.71 12.88
CA ALA A 184 0.95 10.04 12.49
C ALA A 184 -0.59 10.17 12.56
N ALA A 185 -1.31 9.08 12.28
CA ALA A 185 -2.77 9.02 12.35
C ALA A 185 -3.30 8.66 13.76
N GLY A 186 -2.45 8.30 14.72
CA GLY A 186 -2.85 7.76 16.01
C GLY A 186 -3.52 6.39 15.92
N ALA A 187 -3.26 5.64 14.85
CA ALA A 187 -3.77 4.31 14.60
C ALA A 187 -2.84 3.24 15.18
N ARG A 188 -3.39 2.05 15.44
CA ARG A 188 -2.59 0.86 15.75
C ARG A 188 -1.94 0.32 14.48
N VAL A 189 -0.79 -0.35 14.63
CA VAL A 189 -0.08 -0.94 13.48
C VAL A 189 0.31 -2.40 13.72
N VAL A 190 -0.03 -3.23 12.74
CA VAL A 190 0.46 -4.60 12.61
C VAL A 190 1.51 -4.61 11.49
N ALA A 191 2.77 -4.81 11.85
CA ALA A 191 3.84 -4.94 10.87
C ALA A 191 4.04 -6.42 10.52
N VAL A 192 4.22 -6.73 9.23
CA VAL A 192 4.50 -8.06 8.71
C VAL A 192 5.87 -8.11 8.02
N CYS A 193 6.64 -9.17 8.23
CA CYS A 193 7.98 -9.34 7.64
C CYS A 193 7.91 -10.05 6.27
N THR A 194 6.81 -9.86 5.53
CA THR A 194 6.60 -10.50 4.22
C THR A 194 7.15 -9.67 3.06
N GLY A 195 7.48 -8.42 3.30
CA GLY A 195 8.09 -7.53 2.32
C GLY A 195 9.62 -7.55 2.32
N ARG A 196 10.22 -6.38 2.13
CA ARG A 196 11.68 -6.21 2.06
C ARG A 196 12.36 -6.23 3.43
N TYR A 197 11.66 -5.74 4.46
CA TYR A 197 12.24 -5.50 5.78
C TYR A 197 12.11 -6.74 6.66
N SER A 198 13.24 -7.09 7.30
CA SER A 198 13.31 -8.15 8.30
C SER A 198 12.70 -7.71 9.64
N ARG A 199 12.50 -8.67 10.53
CA ARG A 199 12.05 -8.42 11.91
C ARG A 199 12.97 -7.46 12.65
N ASP A 200 14.29 -7.62 12.49
CA ASP A 200 15.30 -6.78 13.15
C ASP A 200 15.29 -5.34 12.64
N GLU A 201 14.91 -5.13 11.37
CA GLU A 201 14.77 -3.79 10.79
C GLU A 201 13.44 -3.12 11.16
N LEU A 202 12.33 -3.87 11.32
CA LEU A 202 11.03 -3.32 11.68
C LEU A 202 10.87 -3.10 13.19
N SER A 203 11.49 -3.95 14.02
CA SER A 203 11.36 -3.90 15.49
C SER A 203 11.74 -2.55 16.12
N PRO A 204 12.81 -1.84 15.67
CA PRO A 204 13.16 -0.52 16.21
C PRO A 204 12.10 0.57 16.00
N HIS A 205 11.20 0.40 15.02
CA HIS A 205 10.07 1.31 14.77
C HIS A 205 8.87 1.07 15.71
N ALA A 206 8.99 0.07 16.61
CA ALA A 206 8.03 -0.24 17.67
C ALA A 206 6.57 -0.39 17.17
N PRO A 207 6.27 -1.32 16.20
CA PRO A 207 4.88 -1.61 15.84
C PRO A 207 4.12 -2.21 17.03
N ASP A 208 2.79 -2.06 17.08
CA ASP A 208 1.98 -2.64 18.16
C ASP A 208 1.97 -4.17 18.10
N LEU A 209 2.09 -4.72 16.90
CA LEU A 209 2.25 -6.16 16.67
C LEU A 209 3.22 -6.37 15.50
N LEU A 210 4.21 -7.27 15.68
CA LEU A 210 5.18 -7.64 14.66
C LEU A 210 5.08 -9.14 14.38
N LEU A 211 4.78 -9.47 13.13
CA LEU A 211 4.50 -10.83 12.66
C LEU A 211 5.46 -11.20 11.53
N ASP A 212 5.85 -12.48 11.44
CA ASP A 212 6.62 -12.95 10.29
C ASP A 212 5.75 -13.04 9.04
N THR A 213 4.51 -13.52 9.20
CA THR A 213 3.47 -13.57 8.17
C THR A 213 2.10 -13.33 8.82
N LEU A 214 1.09 -13.05 8.03
CA LEU A 214 -0.29 -13.04 8.52
C LEU A 214 -0.66 -14.46 9.01
N PRO A 215 -1.07 -14.62 10.27
CA PRO A 215 -1.39 -15.91 10.85
C PRO A 215 -2.78 -16.41 10.40
N ALA A 216 -3.17 -17.61 10.85
CA ALA A 216 -4.53 -18.10 10.69
C ALA A 216 -5.56 -17.06 11.20
N PRO A 217 -6.74 -16.94 10.55
CA PRO A 217 -7.69 -15.85 10.80
C PRO A 217 -8.09 -15.69 12.27
N ASP A 218 -8.41 -16.78 12.98
CA ASP A 218 -8.81 -16.70 14.39
C ASP A 218 -7.65 -16.21 15.28
N ALA A 219 -6.42 -16.63 15.00
CA ALA A 219 -5.24 -16.16 15.70
C ALA A 219 -4.96 -14.66 15.41
N PHE A 220 -5.24 -14.18 14.20
CA PHE A 220 -5.15 -12.77 13.86
C PHE A 220 -6.19 -11.95 14.63
N LEU A 221 -7.46 -12.36 14.57
CA LEU A 221 -8.57 -11.71 15.29
C LEU A 221 -8.31 -11.64 16.79
N GLN A 222 -7.87 -12.75 17.40
CA GLN A 222 -7.53 -12.79 18.81
C GLN A 222 -6.42 -11.78 19.19
N ARG A 223 -5.35 -11.70 18.39
CA ARG A 223 -4.21 -10.80 18.67
C ARG A 223 -4.56 -9.32 18.44
N VAL A 224 -5.41 -9.03 17.45
CA VAL A 224 -5.69 -7.65 17.04
C VAL A 224 -6.96 -7.12 17.70
N LEU A 225 -8.02 -7.92 17.86
CA LEU A 225 -9.29 -7.50 18.45
C LEU A 225 -9.48 -7.96 19.90
N GLY A 226 -8.65 -8.88 20.38
CA GLY A 226 -8.79 -9.46 21.72
C GLY A 226 -9.96 -10.46 21.86
N LEU A 227 -10.36 -11.09 20.74
CA LEU A 227 -11.49 -12.01 20.63
C LEU A 227 -11.04 -13.46 20.75
#